data_d0993eb68aaa8915586dd6fdb06142d0
#
_entry.id   d0993eb68aaa8915586dd6fdb06142d0
#
_cell.length_a   1.000
_cell.length_b   1.000
_cell.length_c   1.000
_cell.angle_alpha   90.00
_cell.angle_beta   90.00
_cell.angle_gamma   90.00
#
_symmetry.space_group_name_H-M   'P 1'
#
loop_
_entity.id
_entity.type
_entity.pdbx_description
1 polymer ?
#
loop_
_entity_poly.entity_id
_entity_poly.type
_entity_poly.pdbx_seq_one_letter_code
_entity_poly.pdbx_strand_id
1 'polypeptide(L)'
;MSSSSDSSTLTEQLSADFAAELAPWRSPLSRALHRNRAQPFCRFLQLATVRTDGTPANRTVVFRGFLTDSNLLMFISDRRSEKIAQIQQNPPAEACWYFTKTREQFRLSGELTVVTADTSEPSLKAARSQLWQNISDNARLQFAWPHPKAPRQEDANFSPPPPGLQTPLPTFCLLLLSPHTVDHLSLRGEPQDRVLYRRVDQQLGEKDKQWSVSNVNP
;
A
#
# COMPACT_ATOMS: atom_id res chain seq x y z
N MET A 1 24.64 -17.23 8.01
CA MET A 1 24.73 -16.12 8.96
C MET A 1 24.61 -14.82 8.19
N SER A 2 23.40 -14.40 7.80
CA SER A 2 23.14 -13.10 7.12
C SER A 2 21.64 -12.76 7.14
N SER A 3 21.04 -12.63 8.34
CA SER A 3 19.63 -12.27 8.47
C SER A 3 19.35 -11.17 9.52
N SER A 4 20.39 -10.53 10.05
CA SER A 4 20.22 -9.50 11.08
C SER A 4 20.35 -8.05 10.59
N SER A 5 20.87 -7.83 9.37
CA SER A 5 21.04 -6.47 8.79
C SER A 5 19.79 -5.91 8.11
N ASP A 6 18.93 -6.77 7.54
CA ASP A 6 17.71 -6.32 6.83
C ASP A 6 16.61 -5.82 7.76
N SER A 7 16.50 -6.39 8.96
CA SER A 7 15.45 -6.03 9.93
C SER A 7 15.68 -4.64 10.56
N SER A 8 16.95 -4.24 10.75
CA SER A 8 17.30 -2.93 11.31
C SER A 8 17.03 -1.79 10.32
N THR A 9 17.33 -2.00 9.05
CA THR A 9 17.16 -1.00 7.98
C THR A 9 15.66 -0.71 7.73
N LEU A 10 14.82 -1.74 7.73
CA LEU A 10 13.36 -1.59 7.59
C LEU A 10 12.76 -0.84 8.78
N THR A 11 13.23 -1.12 10.00
CA THR A 11 12.75 -0.44 11.21
C THR A 11 13.17 1.04 11.22
N GLU A 12 14.37 1.36 10.76
CA GLU A 12 14.85 2.75 10.63
C GLU A 12 14.11 3.53 9.54
N GLN A 13 13.83 2.91 8.39
CA GLN A 13 13.02 3.52 7.32
C GLN A 13 11.58 3.79 7.77
N LEU A 14 10.94 2.83 8.42
CA LEU A 14 9.60 3.00 8.99
C LEU A 14 9.59 4.09 10.07
N SER A 15 10.62 4.17 10.92
CA SER A 15 10.75 5.22 11.93
C SER A 15 10.88 6.62 11.33
N ALA A 16 11.61 6.75 10.23
CA ALA A 16 11.72 7.99 9.47
C ALA A 16 10.37 8.39 8.82
N ASP A 17 9.60 7.43 8.34
CA ASP A 17 8.26 7.67 7.77
C ASP A 17 7.21 8.07 8.82
N PHE A 18 7.37 7.67 10.09
CA PHE A 18 6.50 8.07 11.21
C PHE A 18 6.76 9.50 11.71
N ALA A 19 7.98 10.02 11.56
CA ALA A 19 8.35 11.37 12.02
C ALA A 19 8.25 12.42 10.89
N ALA A 20 7.86 12.03 9.70
CA ALA A 20 7.92 12.87 8.51
C ALA A 20 6.75 13.84 8.41
N GLU A 21 7.03 15.06 8.02
CA GLU A 21 6.02 16.02 7.54
C GLU A 21 5.20 15.38 6.39
N LEU A 22 3.91 15.72 6.31
CA LEU A 22 3.05 15.19 5.25
C LEU A 22 3.58 15.60 3.87
N ALA A 23 3.84 14.60 3.04
CA ALA A 23 4.39 14.80 1.70
C ALA A 23 3.48 15.68 0.82
N PRO A 24 4.04 16.56 -0.04
CA PRO A 24 3.26 17.53 -0.83
C PRO A 24 2.25 16.87 -1.78
N TRP A 25 2.46 15.63 -2.21
CA TRP A 25 1.52 14.87 -3.03
C TRP A 25 0.27 14.38 -2.27
N ARG A 26 0.29 14.37 -0.93
CA ARG A 26 -0.83 13.91 -0.09
C ARG A 26 -2.10 14.76 -0.30
N SER A 27 -1.94 16.07 -0.39
CA SER A 27 -3.06 17.00 -0.59
C SER A 27 -3.76 16.80 -1.94
N PRO A 28 -3.07 16.79 -3.10
CA PRO A 28 -3.72 16.51 -4.38
C PRO A 28 -4.36 15.12 -4.44
N LEU A 29 -3.73 14.06 -3.93
CA LEU A 29 -4.32 12.72 -3.90
C LEU A 29 -5.58 12.68 -3.02
N SER A 30 -5.56 13.31 -1.84
CA SER A 30 -6.74 13.38 -0.96
C SER A 30 -7.89 14.15 -1.61
N ARG A 31 -7.61 15.22 -2.35
CA ARG A 31 -8.63 15.96 -3.14
C ARG A 31 -9.23 15.09 -4.24
N ALA A 32 -8.40 14.36 -4.98
CA ALA A 32 -8.87 13.44 -6.02
C ALA A 32 -9.79 12.37 -5.44
N LEU A 33 -9.39 11.73 -4.34
CA LEU A 33 -10.21 10.79 -3.58
C LEU A 33 -11.55 11.39 -3.15
N HIS A 34 -11.51 12.57 -2.54
CA HIS A 34 -12.73 13.24 -2.06
C HIS A 34 -13.69 13.58 -3.20
N ARG A 35 -13.18 14.09 -4.33
CA ARG A 35 -14.01 14.45 -5.49
C ARG A 35 -14.62 13.22 -6.18
N ASN A 36 -13.97 12.06 -6.08
CA ASN A 36 -14.41 10.79 -6.66
C ASN A 36 -15.17 9.90 -5.66
N ARG A 37 -15.40 10.32 -4.40
CA ARG A 37 -15.93 9.47 -3.32
C ARG A 37 -17.31 8.83 -3.61
N ALA A 38 -18.10 9.41 -4.50
CA ALA A 38 -19.38 8.84 -4.94
C ALA A 38 -19.22 7.63 -5.86
N GLN A 39 -18.02 7.39 -6.40
CA GLN A 39 -17.74 6.23 -7.24
C GLN A 39 -17.36 5.03 -6.35
N PRO A 40 -18.05 3.88 -6.45
CA PRO A 40 -17.80 2.71 -5.59
C PRO A 40 -16.36 2.20 -5.68
N PHE A 41 -15.73 2.39 -6.83
CA PHE A 41 -14.37 1.93 -7.15
C PHE A 41 -13.28 3.00 -6.92
N CYS A 42 -13.61 4.16 -6.33
CA CYS A 42 -12.64 5.25 -6.16
C CYS A 42 -11.43 4.85 -5.29
N ARG A 43 -11.56 3.79 -4.48
CA ARG A 43 -10.49 3.24 -3.64
C ARG A 43 -9.73 2.07 -4.29
N PHE A 44 -10.09 1.67 -5.51
CA PHE A 44 -9.45 0.56 -6.22
C PHE A 44 -8.29 1.11 -7.05
N LEU A 45 -7.16 0.44 -6.96
CA LEU A 45 -5.96 0.79 -7.73
C LEU A 45 -5.22 -0.49 -8.16
N GLN A 46 -4.38 -0.36 -9.17
CA GLN A 46 -3.50 -1.43 -9.63
C GLN A 46 -2.20 -1.37 -8.85
N LEU A 47 -1.80 -2.49 -8.28
CA LEU A 47 -0.55 -2.66 -7.55
C LEU A 47 0.34 -3.64 -8.31
N ALA A 48 1.47 -3.15 -8.80
CA ALA A 48 2.51 -3.95 -9.42
C ALA A 48 3.55 -4.37 -8.38
N THR A 49 3.98 -5.62 -8.46
CA THR A 49 5.09 -6.21 -7.71
C THR A 49 5.99 -6.99 -8.67
N VAL A 50 7.17 -7.39 -8.23
CA VAL A 50 8.14 -8.14 -9.03
C VAL A 50 8.14 -9.60 -8.58
N ARG A 51 7.99 -10.55 -9.53
CA ARG A 51 8.14 -11.98 -9.24
C ARG A 51 9.60 -12.36 -9.01
N THR A 52 9.82 -13.57 -8.50
CA THR A 52 11.15 -14.12 -8.25
C THR A 52 12.00 -14.23 -9.51
N ASP A 53 11.35 -14.40 -10.68
CA ASP A 53 11.98 -14.44 -12.00
C ASP A 53 12.21 -13.04 -12.62
N GLY A 54 11.92 -11.96 -11.88
CA GLY A 54 12.06 -10.58 -12.34
C GLY A 54 10.88 -10.07 -13.17
N THR A 55 9.91 -10.92 -13.52
CA THR A 55 8.76 -10.49 -14.32
C THR A 55 7.74 -9.69 -13.49
N PRO A 56 7.03 -8.71 -14.07
CA PRO A 56 6.02 -7.94 -13.35
C PRO A 56 4.77 -8.78 -13.05
N ALA A 57 4.18 -8.53 -11.88
CA ALA A 57 2.87 -9.06 -11.50
C ALA A 57 1.96 -7.90 -11.11
N ASN A 58 0.74 -7.85 -11.64
CA ASN A 58 -0.21 -6.77 -11.37
C ASN A 58 -1.56 -7.31 -10.90
N ARG A 59 -2.22 -6.56 -10.00
CA ARG A 59 -3.57 -6.86 -9.51
C ARG A 59 -4.25 -5.62 -8.97
N THR A 60 -5.58 -5.67 -8.89
CA THR A 60 -6.34 -4.64 -8.18
C THR A 60 -6.27 -4.89 -6.68
N VAL A 61 -6.05 -3.81 -5.92
CA VAL A 61 -6.13 -3.78 -4.45
C VAL A 61 -7.01 -2.61 -4.02
N VAL A 62 -7.44 -2.63 -2.76
CA VAL A 62 -8.31 -1.59 -2.18
C VAL A 62 -7.51 -0.76 -1.19
N PHE A 63 -7.41 0.54 -1.44
CA PHE A 63 -6.84 1.49 -0.49
C PHE A 63 -7.67 1.57 0.78
N ARG A 64 -7.03 1.38 1.92
CA ARG A 64 -7.67 1.35 3.25
C ARG A 64 -7.44 2.60 4.08
N GLY A 65 -6.69 3.55 3.57
CA GLY A 65 -6.30 4.77 4.26
C GLY A 65 -4.79 4.93 4.33
N PHE A 66 -4.38 5.97 4.97
CA PHE A 66 -2.98 6.17 5.34
C PHE A 66 -2.76 5.72 6.77
N LEU A 67 -1.58 5.21 7.06
CA LEU A 67 -1.18 4.98 8.45
C LEU A 67 -1.11 6.34 9.16
N THR A 68 -1.59 6.39 10.41
CA THR A 68 -1.67 7.63 11.21
C THR A 68 -0.31 8.34 11.22
N ASP A 69 -0.33 9.66 11.05
CA ASP A 69 0.85 10.55 11.08
C ASP A 69 2.00 10.11 10.16
N SER A 70 1.65 9.52 9.01
CA SER A 70 2.64 9.06 8.04
C SER A 70 2.19 9.23 6.59
N ASN A 71 3.11 9.00 5.65
CA ASN A 71 2.84 8.98 4.21
C ASN A 71 2.57 7.57 3.67
N LEU A 72 2.48 6.55 4.54
CA LEU A 72 2.32 5.15 4.18
C LEU A 72 0.89 4.83 3.76
N LEU A 73 0.71 4.25 2.58
CA LEU A 73 -0.59 3.76 2.10
C LEU A 73 -0.85 2.36 2.65
N MET A 74 -2.05 2.15 3.18
CA MET A 74 -2.47 0.88 3.76
C MET A 74 -3.31 0.05 2.79
N PHE A 75 -2.98 -1.24 2.68
CA PHE A 75 -3.79 -2.26 2.00
C PHE A 75 -3.89 -3.50 2.88
N ILE A 76 -4.82 -4.39 2.57
CA ILE A 76 -4.94 -5.69 3.23
C ILE A 76 -4.70 -6.81 2.22
N SER A 77 -4.14 -7.92 2.71
CA SER A 77 -3.93 -9.11 1.89
C SER A 77 -4.00 -10.38 2.72
N ASP A 78 -4.18 -11.50 2.03
CA ASP A 78 -3.97 -12.81 2.60
C ASP A 78 -2.47 -13.13 2.59
N ARG A 79 -1.91 -13.52 3.75
CA ARG A 79 -0.49 -13.90 3.93
C ARG A 79 -0.08 -15.04 2.99
N ARG A 80 -1.02 -15.90 2.60
CA ARG A 80 -0.80 -17.05 1.72
C ARG A 80 -0.76 -16.69 0.24
N SER A 81 -1.10 -15.45 -0.13
CA SER A 81 -1.10 -15.03 -1.54
C SER A 81 0.32 -14.83 -2.08
N GLU A 82 0.53 -15.17 -3.36
CA GLU A 82 1.84 -15.07 -4.04
C GLU A 82 2.53 -13.71 -3.90
N LYS A 83 1.74 -12.62 -3.84
CA LYS A 83 2.32 -11.29 -3.71
C LYS A 83 3.15 -11.12 -2.43
N ILE A 84 2.84 -11.89 -1.38
CA ILE A 84 3.59 -11.80 -0.12
C ILE A 84 5.01 -12.32 -0.30
N ALA A 85 5.20 -13.46 -0.93
CA ALA A 85 6.53 -13.97 -1.26
C ALA A 85 7.28 -13.02 -2.22
N GLN A 86 6.57 -12.44 -3.20
CA GLN A 86 7.14 -11.45 -4.12
C GLN A 86 7.67 -10.22 -3.35
N ILE A 87 6.85 -9.64 -2.45
CA ILE A 87 7.22 -8.47 -1.65
C ILE A 87 8.38 -8.78 -0.71
N GLN A 88 8.37 -9.96 -0.07
CA GLN A 88 9.44 -10.35 0.84
C GLN A 88 10.80 -10.52 0.14
N GLN A 89 10.79 -10.93 -1.13
CA GLN A 89 12.00 -11.10 -1.93
C GLN A 89 12.39 -9.79 -2.65
N ASN A 90 11.40 -9.06 -3.18
CA ASN A 90 11.56 -7.82 -3.93
C ASN A 90 10.56 -6.78 -3.42
N PRO A 91 10.91 -5.96 -2.41
CA PRO A 91 10.04 -4.93 -1.85
C PRO A 91 9.58 -3.83 -2.81
N PRO A 92 10.36 -3.44 -3.85
CA PRO A 92 9.94 -2.41 -4.79
C PRO A 92 8.61 -2.74 -5.47
N ALA A 93 7.74 -1.72 -5.52
CA ALA A 93 6.40 -1.81 -6.07
C ALA A 93 5.94 -0.48 -6.66
N GLU A 94 4.95 -0.54 -7.54
CA GLU A 94 4.29 0.65 -8.04
C GLU A 94 2.77 0.50 -7.95
N ALA A 95 2.10 1.53 -7.42
CA ALA A 95 0.66 1.67 -7.42
C ALA A 95 0.24 2.63 -8.54
N CYS A 96 -0.65 2.21 -9.43
CA CYS A 96 -1.26 3.07 -10.43
C CYS A 96 -2.73 3.29 -10.08
N TRP A 97 -3.11 4.55 -9.88
CA TRP A 97 -4.44 4.93 -9.43
C TRP A 97 -5.05 5.97 -10.36
N TYR A 98 -6.14 5.61 -11.03
CA TYR A 98 -6.84 6.49 -11.95
C TYR A 98 -8.20 6.92 -11.40
N PHE A 99 -8.43 8.22 -11.36
CA PHE A 99 -9.65 8.86 -10.90
C PHE A 99 -10.48 9.33 -12.10
N THR A 100 -11.52 8.60 -12.44
CA THR A 100 -12.29 8.78 -13.67
C THR A 100 -13.04 10.12 -13.73
N LYS A 101 -13.63 10.57 -12.61
CA LYS A 101 -14.39 11.83 -12.57
C LYS A 101 -13.49 13.05 -12.72
N THR A 102 -12.32 13.05 -12.07
CA THR A 102 -11.38 14.17 -12.12
C THR A 102 -10.39 14.03 -13.27
N ARG A 103 -10.27 12.84 -13.89
CA ARG A 103 -9.32 12.51 -14.96
C ARG A 103 -7.87 12.72 -14.50
N GLU A 104 -7.58 12.24 -13.32
CA GLU A 104 -6.26 12.31 -12.70
C GLU A 104 -5.68 10.91 -12.54
N GLN A 105 -4.39 10.75 -12.83
CA GLN A 105 -3.62 9.54 -12.57
C GLN A 105 -2.53 9.82 -11.57
N PHE A 106 -2.40 8.95 -10.58
CA PHE A 106 -1.27 8.93 -9.66
C PHE A 106 -0.53 7.60 -9.81
N ARG A 107 0.78 7.68 -10.06
CA ARG A 107 1.68 6.52 -9.98
C ARG A 107 2.56 6.74 -8.78
N LEU A 108 2.52 5.81 -7.83
CA LEU A 108 3.26 5.88 -6.57
C LEU A 108 4.25 4.72 -6.55
N SER A 109 5.53 5.03 -6.82
CA SER A 109 6.61 4.06 -6.78
C SER A 109 7.29 4.11 -5.41
N GLY A 110 7.52 2.95 -4.80
CA GLY A 110 8.04 2.84 -3.45
C GLY A 110 8.31 1.41 -3.05
N GLU A 111 8.41 1.17 -1.76
CA GLU A 111 8.63 -0.14 -1.20
C GLU A 111 7.43 -0.62 -0.40
N LEU A 112 7.15 -1.92 -0.47
CA LEU A 112 6.10 -2.57 0.29
C LEU A 112 6.67 -3.30 1.51
N THR A 113 6.04 -3.06 2.66
CA THR A 113 6.28 -3.81 3.89
C THR A 113 5.08 -4.67 4.21
N VAL A 114 5.32 -5.93 4.61
CA VAL A 114 4.28 -6.88 5.06
C VAL A 114 4.24 -6.91 6.57
N VAL A 115 3.11 -6.53 7.16
CA VAL A 115 2.86 -6.58 8.60
C VAL A 115 1.99 -7.79 8.90
N THR A 116 2.55 -8.77 9.61
CA THR A 116 1.91 -10.05 9.97
C THR A 116 1.58 -10.12 11.47
N ALA A 117 1.09 -11.26 11.91
CA ALA A 117 0.92 -11.54 13.34
C ALA A 117 2.27 -11.56 14.09
N ASP A 118 3.34 -11.95 13.39
CA ASP A 118 4.70 -12.14 13.95
C ASP A 118 5.51 -10.81 14.01
N THR A 119 5.00 -9.72 13.44
CA THR A 119 5.66 -8.41 13.47
C THR A 119 5.90 -7.99 14.93
N SER A 120 7.10 -7.54 15.27
CA SER A 120 7.47 -7.17 16.64
C SER A 120 6.98 -5.78 17.04
N GLU A 121 6.94 -4.83 16.08
CA GLU A 121 6.62 -3.42 16.31
C GLU A 121 5.16 -3.22 16.80
N PRO A 122 4.95 -2.67 18.02
CA PRO A 122 3.63 -2.57 18.64
C PRO A 122 2.65 -1.67 17.84
N SER A 123 3.14 -0.58 17.27
CA SER A 123 2.33 0.36 16.49
C SER A 123 1.78 -0.29 15.22
N LEU A 124 2.58 -1.11 14.53
CA LEU A 124 2.18 -1.86 13.35
C LEU A 124 1.20 -2.99 13.70
N LYS A 125 1.39 -3.67 14.83
CA LYS A 125 0.41 -4.64 15.35
C LYS A 125 -0.94 -3.98 15.62
N ALA A 126 -0.92 -2.81 16.24
CA ALA A 126 -2.13 -2.04 16.52
C ALA A 126 -2.83 -1.64 15.21
N ALA A 127 -2.10 -1.11 14.23
CA ALA A 127 -2.64 -0.74 12.92
C ALA A 127 -3.26 -1.94 12.19
N ARG A 128 -2.60 -3.11 12.21
CA ARG A 128 -3.13 -4.36 11.64
C ARG A 128 -4.44 -4.77 12.32
N SER A 129 -4.49 -4.71 13.66
CA SER A 129 -5.68 -5.06 14.44
C SER A 129 -6.83 -4.08 14.19
N GLN A 130 -6.55 -2.80 14.13
CA GLN A 130 -7.53 -1.77 13.83
C GLN A 130 -8.14 -1.95 12.42
N LEU A 131 -7.31 -2.26 11.42
CA LEU A 131 -7.82 -2.55 10.07
C LEU A 131 -8.71 -3.79 10.03
N TRP A 132 -8.36 -4.84 10.77
CA TRP A 132 -9.19 -6.04 10.90
C TRP A 132 -10.56 -5.72 11.45
N GLN A 133 -10.63 -4.90 12.49
CA GLN A 133 -11.89 -4.46 13.11
C GLN A 133 -12.73 -3.58 12.17
N ASN A 134 -12.09 -2.82 11.30
CA ASN A 134 -12.74 -1.87 10.40
C ASN A 134 -13.25 -2.48 9.08
N ILE A 135 -12.89 -3.72 8.75
CA ILE A 135 -13.43 -4.41 7.58
C ILE A 135 -14.76 -5.14 7.94
N SER A 136 -15.62 -5.33 6.95
CA SER A 136 -16.90 -6.03 7.13
C SER A 136 -16.71 -7.51 7.47
N ASP A 137 -17.73 -8.13 8.08
CA ASP A 137 -17.73 -9.56 8.38
C ASP A 137 -17.49 -10.42 7.14
N ASN A 138 -18.11 -10.07 6.00
CA ASN A 138 -17.89 -10.75 4.73
C ASN A 138 -16.44 -10.63 4.24
N ALA A 139 -15.77 -9.50 4.49
CA ALA A 139 -14.39 -9.36 4.15
C ALA A 139 -13.47 -10.16 5.09
N ARG A 140 -13.80 -10.23 6.41
CA ARG A 140 -13.07 -11.08 7.37
C ARG A 140 -13.19 -12.56 7.04
N LEU A 141 -14.38 -12.99 6.62
CA LEU A 141 -14.66 -14.39 6.28
C LEU A 141 -13.72 -14.92 5.19
N GLN A 142 -13.36 -14.07 4.21
CA GLN A 142 -12.46 -14.45 3.10
C GLN A 142 -11.08 -14.92 3.57
N PHE A 143 -10.59 -14.42 4.73
CA PHE A 143 -9.30 -14.85 5.30
C PHE A 143 -9.35 -16.25 5.96
N ALA A 144 -10.54 -16.78 6.19
CA ALA A 144 -10.75 -18.15 6.64
C ALA A 144 -10.99 -19.14 5.49
N TRP A 145 -11.12 -18.68 4.26
CA TRP A 145 -11.31 -19.52 3.07
C TRP A 145 -10.10 -20.42 2.78
N PRO A 146 -10.26 -21.45 1.94
CA PRO A 146 -9.19 -22.28 1.44
C PRO A 146 -8.03 -21.47 0.84
N HIS A 147 -6.86 -22.11 0.70
CA HIS A 147 -5.64 -21.47 0.22
C HIS A 147 -5.86 -20.82 -1.16
N PRO A 148 -5.50 -19.51 -1.35
CA PRO A 148 -5.61 -18.85 -2.64
C PRO A 148 -4.83 -19.59 -3.72
N LYS A 149 -5.41 -19.70 -4.93
CA LYS A 149 -4.83 -20.40 -6.09
C LYS A 149 -4.64 -21.93 -5.95
N ALA A 150 -4.99 -22.54 -4.82
CA ALA A 150 -5.09 -24.00 -4.77
C ALA A 150 -6.24 -24.49 -5.68
N PRO A 151 -6.26 -25.78 -6.06
CA PRO A 151 -7.40 -26.35 -6.77
C PRO A 151 -8.73 -26.02 -6.08
N ARG A 152 -9.76 -25.69 -6.87
CA ARG A 152 -11.07 -25.31 -6.37
C ARG A 152 -11.64 -26.44 -5.48
N GLN A 153 -12.01 -26.08 -4.25
CA GLN A 153 -12.68 -26.97 -3.31
C GLN A 153 -14.19 -26.86 -3.44
N GLU A 154 -14.92 -27.74 -2.74
CA GLU A 154 -16.37 -27.71 -2.66
C GLU A 154 -16.86 -26.41 -2.00
N ASP A 155 -18.04 -25.95 -2.38
CA ASP A 155 -18.60 -24.66 -1.91
C ASP A 155 -18.79 -24.59 -0.39
N ALA A 156 -19.04 -25.73 0.27
CA ALA A 156 -19.13 -25.81 1.72
C ALA A 156 -17.87 -25.30 2.44
N ASN A 157 -16.70 -25.47 1.84
CA ASN A 157 -15.41 -25.02 2.39
C ASN A 157 -15.23 -23.48 2.36
N PHE A 158 -16.12 -22.76 1.67
CA PHE A 158 -16.14 -21.31 1.62
C PHE A 158 -17.16 -20.68 2.57
N SER A 159 -17.77 -21.49 3.44
CA SER A 159 -18.70 -21.08 4.48
C SER A 159 -18.21 -21.43 5.89
N PRO A 160 -16.96 -21.08 6.26
CA PRO A 160 -16.44 -21.35 7.61
C PRO A 160 -17.20 -20.49 8.64
N PRO A 161 -17.12 -20.82 9.93
CA PRO A 161 -17.60 -19.96 11.00
C PRO A 161 -17.00 -18.55 10.89
N PRO A 162 -17.78 -17.48 11.15
CA PRO A 162 -17.28 -16.11 11.08
C PRO A 162 -16.10 -15.90 12.04
N PRO A 163 -14.96 -15.34 11.57
CA PRO A 163 -13.83 -15.01 12.45
C PRO A 163 -14.21 -13.92 13.46
N GLY A 164 -13.67 -14.04 14.67
CA GLY A 164 -13.88 -13.05 15.74
C GLY A 164 -13.37 -11.65 15.34
N LEU A 165 -14.07 -10.62 15.85
CA LEU A 165 -13.76 -9.21 15.58
C LEU A 165 -12.42 -8.78 16.21
N GLN A 166 -12.10 -9.27 17.42
CA GLN A 166 -11.00 -8.73 18.23
C GLN A 166 -9.62 -9.19 17.78
N THR A 167 -9.50 -10.43 17.31
CA THR A 167 -8.20 -11.02 16.98
C THR A 167 -8.12 -11.32 15.49
N PRO A 168 -7.23 -10.62 14.75
CA PRO A 168 -7.01 -10.90 13.34
C PRO A 168 -6.51 -12.33 13.12
N LEU A 169 -7.06 -13.04 12.13
CA LEU A 169 -6.55 -14.35 11.72
C LEU A 169 -5.06 -14.28 11.36
N PRO A 170 -4.29 -15.37 11.55
CA PRO A 170 -2.88 -15.44 11.11
C PRO A 170 -2.70 -15.23 9.61
N THR A 171 -3.72 -15.55 8.81
CA THR A 171 -3.77 -15.35 7.36
C THR A 171 -3.94 -13.88 6.95
N PHE A 172 -4.46 -13.04 7.83
CA PHE A 172 -4.62 -11.60 7.56
C PHE A 172 -3.30 -10.86 7.71
N CYS A 173 -2.93 -10.06 6.72
CA CYS A 173 -1.80 -9.14 6.82
C CYS A 173 -2.15 -7.73 6.32
N LEU A 174 -1.47 -6.74 6.90
CA LEU A 174 -1.46 -5.36 6.44
C LEU A 174 -0.26 -5.18 5.50
N LEU A 175 -0.47 -4.51 4.37
CA LEU A 175 0.59 -4.05 3.48
C LEU A 175 0.72 -2.55 3.61
N LEU A 176 1.95 -2.06 3.73
CA LEU A 176 2.31 -0.64 3.77
C LEU A 176 3.15 -0.32 2.55
N LEU A 177 2.70 0.61 1.71
CA LEU A 177 3.50 1.18 0.63
C LEU A 177 4.11 2.50 1.11
N SER A 178 5.43 2.59 1.12
CA SER A 178 6.22 3.81 1.36
C SER A 178 6.64 4.41 0.03
N PRO A 179 5.97 5.45 -0.50
CA PRO A 179 6.36 6.06 -1.75
C PRO A 179 7.66 6.86 -1.61
N HIS A 180 8.57 6.69 -2.58
CA HIS A 180 9.73 7.57 -2.78
C HIS A 180 9.60 8.46 -4.02
N THR A 181 8.69 8.09 -4.95
CA THR A 181 8.36 8.90 -6.13
C THR A 181 6.86 8.86 -6.37
N VAL A 182 6.26 10.02 -6.64
CA VAL A 182 4.87 10.13 -7.07
C VAL A 182 4.80 10.94 -8.34
N ASP A 183 4.16 10.38 -9.36
CA ASP A 183 3.90 10.98 -10.66
C ASP A 183 2.40 11.26 -10.76
N HIS A 184 2.03 12.53 -10.72
CA HIS A 184 0.66 12.99 -10.81
C HIS A 184 0.41 13.65 -12.17
N LEU A 185 -0.40 13.01 -12.99
CA LEU A 185 -0.85 13.51 -14.29
C LEU A 185 -2.33 13.92 -14.21
N SER A 186 -2.61 15.18 -14.50
CA SER A 186 -3.97 15.70 -14.68
C SER A 186 -4.27 15.80 -16.19
N LEU A 187 -5.23 15.00 -16.64
CA LEU A 187 -5.65 14.94 -18.05
C LEU A 187 -6.66 16.03 -18.41
N ARG A 188 -6.87 17.01 -17.52
CA ARG A 188 -7.69 18.20 -17.80
C ARG A 188 -6.79 19.36 -18.14
N GLY A 189 -7.26 20.20 -19.08
CA GLY A 189 -6.49 21.36 -19.56
C GLY A 189 -5.74 21.07 -20.85
N GLU A 190 -5.30 22.14 -21.52
CA GLU A 190 -4.47 22.13 -22.73
C GLU A 190 -3.43 23.22 -22.60
N PRO A 191 -2.16 22.90 -22.38
CA PRO A 191 -1.64 21.56 -22.17
C PRO A 191 -2.11 20.91 -20.87
N GLN A 192 -1.94 19.59 -20.75
CA GLN A 192 -2.16 18.81 -19.53
C GLN A 192 -1.09 19.13 -18.49
N ASP A 193 -1.40 18.95 -17.20
CA ASP A 193 -0.45 19.17 -16.12
C ASP A 193 0.15 17.86 -15.62
N ARG A 194 1.46 17.82 -15.44
CA ARG A 194 2.16 16.69 -14.82
C ARG A 194 3.18 17.16 -13.79
N VAL A 195 3.08 16.61 -12.59
CA VAL A 195 3.93 16.95 -11.45
C VAL A 195 4.63 15.71 -10.94
N LEU A 196 5.95 15.78 -10.82
CA LEU A 196 6.77 14.75 -10.19
C LEU A 196 7.17 15.18 -8.79
N TYR A 197 6.92 14.29 -7.82
CA TYR A 197 7.35 14.41 -6.45
C TYR A 197 8.40 13.31 -6.20
N ARG A 198 9.58 13.67 -5.68
CA ARG A 198 10.63 12.70 -5.33
C ARG A 198 11.11 12.95 -3.92
N ARG A 199 11.24 11.90 -3.13
CA ARG A 199 11.87 11.98 -1.82
C ARG A 199 13.35 12.31 -2.02
N VAL A 200 13.84 13.32 -1.30
CA VAL A 200 15.22 13.76 -1.37
C VAL A 200 16.03 12.98 -0.34
N ASP A 201 17.15 12.43 -0.78
CA ASP A 201 18.07 11.74 0.12
C ASP A 201 18.79 12.77 0.97
N GLN A 202 18.63 12.73 2.30
CA GLN A 202 19.17 13.72 3.24
C GLN A 202 20.71 13.83 3.22
N GLN A 203 21.41 12.88 2.57
CA GLN A 203 22.86 12.91 2.40
C GLN A 203 23.38 13.97 1.40
N LEU A 204 22.49 14.59 0.62
CA LEU A 204 22.86 15.55 -0.44
C LEU A 204 22.68 17.03 -0.08
N GLY A 205 22.53 17.40 1.20
CA GLY A 205 22.81 18.76 1.67
C GLY A 205 21.64 19.75 1.72
N GLU A 206 20.43 19.41 1.33
CA GLU A 206 19.23 20.23 1.60
C GLU A 206 18.54 19.75 2.89
N LYS A 207 18.95 20.33 4.02
CA LYS A 207 18.53 19.92 5.37
C LYS A 207 17.02 20.09 5.68
N ASP A 208 16.29 20.86 4.86
CA ASP A 208 14.92 21.28 5.21
C ASP A 208 13.82 20.73 4.29
N LYS A 209 14.14 20.06 3.19
CA LYS A 209 13.13 19.52 2.26
C LYS A 209 13.22 18.01 2.14
N GLN A 210 12.19 17.33 2.61
CA GLN A 210 12.07 15.87 2.42
C GLN A 210 11.62 15.48 0.99
N TRP A 211 11.06 16.41 0.20
CA TRP A 211 10.52 16.18 -1.14
C TRP A 211 10.88 17.28 -2.12
N SER A 212 11.33 16.91 -3.29
CA SER A 212 11.42 17.80 -4.46
C SER A 212 10.11 17.72 -5.26
N VAL A 213 9.69 18.85 -5.84
CA VAL A 213 8.49 18.98 -6.66
C VAL A 213 8.89 19.61 -7.98
N SER A 214 8.57 18.96 -9.10
CA SER A 214 8.93 19.43 -10.45
C SER A 214 7.72 19.32 -11.38
N ASN A 215 7.40 20.42 -12.06
CA ASN A 215 6.48 20.40 -13.19
C ASN A 215 7.23 19.89 -14.42
N VAL A 216 6.65 18.94 -15.14
CA VAL A 216 7.24 18.31 -16.32
C VAL A 216 6.23 18.26 -17.45
N ASN A 217 6.71 18.02 -18.67
CA ASN A 217 5.78 17.80 -19.80
C ASN A 217 4.93 16.55 -19.56
N PRO A 218 3.63 16.60 -19.91
CA PRO A 218 2.69 15.48 -19.77
C PRO A 218 3.02 14.28 -20.65
#